data_f7b02c7d32f26a9ac71de2469947070d
#
_entry.id   f7b02c7d32f26a9ac71de2469947070d
#
_cell.length_a   1.000
_cell.length_b   1.000
_cell.length_c   1.000
_cell.angle_alpha   90.00
_cell.angle_beta   90.00
_cell.angle_gamma   90.00
#
_symmetry.space_group_name_H-M   'P 1'
#
loop_
_entity.id
_entity.type
_entity.pdbx_description
1 polymer ?
#
loop_
_entity_poly.entity_id
_entity_poly.type
_entity_poly.pdbx_seq_one_letter_code
_entity_poly.pdbx_strand_id
1 'polypeptide(L)'
;MNTARTLFPGAMGPDGFISCFDHLLDDSILRRKLILKGGPGVGKSTFMRRVHAALCANGEPSTLYFCSGDPDSLDGVAVPHAGLLILDGTAPHIVDPEIPGARDSIINLGECLNEPAMRPRLPHIRACMGDHAACSRRARACLAAAAALAKANAATLLAATDQARLWAMTQALVQAVLSRDAPKEAAPAVRPVITDALTPKGEISLIGENAPPRVIRLLFHWGMDGTPVLRRLSAAVQAAGYSVEEHLCPLVPGRLLHLTIPALTTLITTGEQLSAEQSFDFAACLPQGALLRHECALEQGRAGIQLHLHRASAALAQAKQLHDELESFYVPNMDFEKWQTMLDKTLESLKT
;
A
#
# COMPACT_ATOMS: atom_id res chain seq x y z
N MET A 1 -17.72 12.81 10.24
CA MET A 1 -17.21 12.13 9.03
C MET A 1 -15.91 11.47 9.45
N ASN A 2 -15.64 10.24 9.01
CA ASN A 2 -14.38 9.57 9.33
C ASN A 2 -13.25 10.31 8.59
N THR A 3 -12.36 10.96 9.32
CA THR A 3 -11.25 11.75 8.75
C THR A 3 -9.98 10.89 8.58
N ALA A 4 -10.08 9.61 8.85
CA ALA A 4 -8.97 8.68 8.70
C ALA A 4 -8.78 8.33 7.22
N ARG A 5 -7.56 8.54 6.73
CA ARG A 5 -7.09 8.06 5.44
C ARG A 5 -6.76 6.56 5.52
N THR A 6 -6.93 5.82 4.43
CA THR A 6 -6.67 4.39 4.37
C THR A 6 -5.63 4.05 3.29
N LEU A 7 -4.58 3.31 3.64
CA LEU A 7 -3.50 2.90 2.74
C LEU A 7 -3.04 1.47 3.08
N PHE A 8 -2.23 0.89 2.20
CA PHE A 8 -1.42 -0.27 2.51
C PHE A 8 0.02 0.18 2.81
N PRO A 9 0.67 -0.28 3.90
CA PRO A 9 2.07 0.07 4.17
C PRO A 9 3.02 -0.77 3.33
N GLY A 10 2.51 -1.79 2.69
CA GLY A 10 3.21 -2.67 1.77
C GLY A 10 2.29 -3.69 1.13
N ALA A 11 2.77 -4.34 0.08
CA ALA A 11 2.02 -5.36 -0.64
C ALA A 11 2.94 -6.46 -1.20
N MET A 12 2.37 -7.64 -1.43
CA MET A 12 3.08 -8.74 -2.09
C MET A 12 3.31 -8.39 -3.57
N GLY A 13 4.57 -8.41 -4.00
CA GLY A 13 4.97 -8.26 -5.40
C GLY A 13 5.62 -9.52 -5.96
N PRO A 14 6.04 -9.50 -7.23
CA PRO A 14 6.69 -10.64 -7.89
C PRO A 14 8.03 -11.03 -7.23
N ASP A 15 8.80 -10.05 -6.79
CA ASP A 15 10.15 -10.25 -6.22
C ASP A 15 10.14 -10.35 -4.69
N GLY A 16 8.98 -10.18 -4.05
CA GLY A 16 8.81 -10.21 -2.61
C GLY A 16 7.83 -9.14 -2.11
N PHE A 17 7.96 -8.78 -0.84
CA PHE A 17 7.15 -7.73 -0.23
C PHE A 17 7.70 -6.35 -0.62
N ILE A 18 6.83 -5.52 -1.21
CA ILE A 18 7.13 -4.12 -1.52
C ILE A 18 6.72 -3.30 -0.30
N SER A 19 7.66 -2.61 0.31
CA SER A 19 7.49 -1.90 1.58
C SER A 19 7.52 -0.39 1.39
N CYS A 20 6.57 0.31 2.04
CA CYS A 20 6.59 1.76 2.24
C CYS A 20 6.71 2.12 3.74
N PHE A 21 7.13 1.17 4.59
CA PHE A 21 7.19 1.36 6.05
C PHE A 21 8.08 2.54 6.48
N ASP A 22 9.09 2.88 5.70
CA ASP A 22 9.99 4.02 5.96
C ASP A 22 9.34 5.38 5.62
N HIS A 23 8.14 5.37 5.02
CA HIS A 23 7.45 6.57 4.54
C HIS A 23 6.05 6.77 5.15
N LEU A 24 5.68 6.01 6.20
CA LEU A 24 4.33 6.06 6.77
C LEU A 24 4.01 7.38 7.46
N LEU A 25 5.01 8.05 8.03
CA LEU A 25 4.88 9.39 8.60
C LEU A 25 6.17 10.17 8.31
N ASP A 26 6.05 11.45 8.05
CA ASP A 26 7.19 12.33 7.80
C ASP A 26 8.08 12.45 9.04
N ASP A 27 9.38 12.22 8.88
CA ASP A 27 10.36 12.32 9.98
C ASP A 27 10.38 13.69 10.63
N SER A 28 10.07 14.76 9.90
CA SER A 28 10.03 16.13 10.43
C SER A 28 8.95 16.34 11.51
N ILE A 29 7.88 15.53 11.47
CA ILE A 29 6.79 15.56 12.44
C ILE A 29 6.77 14.35 13.37
N LEU A 30 7.51 13.28 13.05
CA LEU A 30 7.56 12.05 13.83
C LEU A 30 8.30 12.27 15.16
N ARG A 31 7.58 12.20 16.27
CA ARG A 31 8.09 12.37 17.63
C ARG A 31 8.20 11.06 18.39
N ARG A 32 7.30 10.10 18.09
CA ARG A 32 7.25 8.78 18.75
C ARG A 32 6.92 7.69 17.74
N LYS A 33 7.75 6.65 17.70
CA LYS A 33 7.53 5.43 16.90
C LYS A 33 7.36 4.25 17.87
N LEU A 34 6.17 3.65 17.90
CA LEU A 34 5.87 2.47 18.68
C LEU A 34 5.86 1.23 17.78
N ILE A 35 6.78 0.31 18.03
CA ILE A 35 6.98 -0.89 17.23
C ILE A 35 6.41 -2.07 18.00
N LEU A 36 5.28 -2.61 17.50
CA LEU A 36 4.65 -3.77 18.13
C LEU A 36 5.36 -5.05 17.70
N LYS A 37 5.74 -5.87 18.64
CA LYS A 37 6.32 -7.19 18.43
C LYS A 37 5.41 -8.26 19.03
N GLY A 38 5.40 -9.46 18.41
CA GLY A 38 4.64 -10.60 18.87
C GLY A 38 4.16 -11.49 17.72
N GLY A 39 3.74 -12.71 18.06
CA GLY A 39 3.26 -13.70 17.10
C GLY A 39 1.90 -13.36 16.48
N PRO A 40 1.37 -14.24 15.62
CA PRO A 40 -0.02 -14.16 15.17
C PRO A 40 -0.99 -14.17 16.37
N GLY A 41 -2.14 -13.49 16.26
CA GLY A 41 -3.20 -13.54 17.27
C GLY A 41 -2.90 -12.84 18.61
N VAL A 42 -1.72 -12.20 18.82
CA VAL A 42 -1.43 -11.48 20.06
C VAL A 42 -2.11 -10.10 20.18
N GLY A 43 -3.00 -9.75 19.25
CA GLY A 43 -3.81 -8.55 19.33
C GLY A 43 -3.13 -7.25 18.88
N LYS A 44 -2.10 -7.29 18.01
CA LYS A 44 -1.41 -6.10 17.48
C LYS A 44 -2.37 -5.12 16.78
N SER A 45 -3.19 -5.61 15.86
CA SER A 45 -4.19 -4.80 15.15
C SER A 45 -5.22 -4.18 16.11
N THR A 46 -5.70 -4.95 17.08
CA THR A 46 -6.63 -4.47 18.12
C THR A 46 -5.98 -3.39 18.98
N PHE A 47 -4.70 -3.55 19.34
CA PHE A 47 -3.94 -2.57 20.09
C PHE A 47 -3.86 -1.23 19.33
N MET A 48 -3.49 -1.28 18.05
CA MET A 48 -3.45 -0.10 17.17
C MET A 48 -4.81 0.59 17.05
N ARG A 49 -5.89 -0.19 16.84
CA ARG A 49 -7.26 0.36 16.77
C ARG A 49 -7.68 1.07 18.05
N ARG A 50 -7.35 0.52 19.22
CA ARG A 50 -7.70 1.14 20.51
C ARG A 50 -6.90 2.41 20.77
N VAL A 51 -5.61 2.44 20.42
CA VAL A 51 -4.81 3.67 20.52
C VAL A 51 -5.33 4.73 19.55
N HIS A 52 -5.64 4.36 18.30
CA HIS A 52 -6.24 5.26 17.33
C HIS A 52 -7.55 5.85 17.85
N ALA A 53 -8.46 5.01 18.35
CA ALA A 53 -9.75 5.45 18.88
C ALA A 53 -9.61 6.43 20.05
N ALA A 54 -8.60 6.23 20.91
CA ALA A 54 -8.34 7.12 22.03
C ALA A 54 -7.77 8.49 21.63
N LEU A 55 -6.92 8.52 20.58
CA LEU A 55 -6.25 9.74 20.13
C LEU A 55 -7.04 10.53 19.08
N CYS A 56 -7.92 9.86 18.35
CA CYS A 56 -8.71 10.47 17.25
C CYS A 56 -10.22 10.47 17.58
N ALA A 57 -10.58 10.58 18.87
CA ALA A 57 -11.96 10.55 19.32
C ALA A 57 -12.80 11.73 18.79
N ASN A 58 -12.17 12.88 18.55
CA ASN A 58 -12.83 14.09 18.03
C ASN A 58 -12.73 14.20 16.49
N GLY A 59 -12.26 13.16 15.81
CA GLY A 59 -12.14 13.12 14.36
C GLY A 59 -10.87 13.80 13.82
N GLU A 60 -9.79 13.79 14.59
CA GLU A 60 -8.49 14.29 14.15
C GLU A 60 -7.97 13.50 12.95
N PRO A 61 -7.28 14.18 12.00
CA PRO A 61 -6.70 13.52 10.83
C PRO A 61 -5.72 12.42 11.22
N SER A 62 -5.88 11.25 10.59
CA SER A 62 -5.04 10.10 10.82
C SER A 62 -4.90 9.26 9.55
N THR A 63 -3.95 8.33 9.53
CA THR A 63 -3.83 7.32 8.47
C THR A 63 -3.84 5.92 9.08
N LEU A 64 -4.74 5.08 8.58
CA LEU A 64 -4.82 3.66 8.90
C LEU A 64 -4.14 2.87 7.78
N TYR A 65 -3.17 2.06 8.14
CA TYR A 65 -2.45 1.20 7.20
C TYR A 65 -2.95 -0.23 7.35
N PHE A 66 -3.69 -0.71 6.34
CA PHE A 66 -4.24 -2.05 6.32
C PHE A 66 -3.23 -3.08 5.84
N CYS A 67 -3.26 -4.27 6.40
CA CYS A 67 -2.42 -5.38 5.95
C CYS A 67 -2.91 -5.91 4.60
N SER A 68 -2.03 -6.00 3.59
CA SER A 68 -2.40 -6.59 2.29
C SER A 68 -2.60 -8.11 2.36
N GLY A 69 -2.04 -8.78 3.38
CA GLY A 69 -2.23 -10.21 3.65
C GLY A 69 -3.49 -10.53 4.47
N ASP A 70 -4.02 -9.53 5.17
CA ASP A 70 -5.28 -9.59 5.94
C ASP A 70 -5.96 -8.21 5.94
N PRO A 71 -6.77 -7.88 4.93
CA PRO A 71 -7.34 -6.54 4.78
C PRO A 71 -8.27 -6.07 5.91
N ASP A 72 -8.63 -6.96 6.83
CA ASP A 72 -9.40 -6.59 8.02
C ASP A 72 -8.49 -6.17 9.20
N SER A 73 -7.18 -6.40 9.10
CA SER A 73 -6.17 -6.08 10.12
C SER A 73 -5.39 -4.83 9.77
N LEU A 74 -4.83 -4.16 10.80
CA LEU A 74 -3.92 -3.03 10.65
C LEU A 74 -2.48 -3.49 10.83
N ASP A 75 -1.59 -2.97 9.96
CA ASP A 75 -0.14 -3.05 10.08
C ASP A 75 0.47 -1.73 10.57
N GLY A 76 -0.31 -0.63 10.58
CA GLY A 76 0.13 0.65 11.12
C GLY A 76 -0.98 1.67 11.33
N VAL A 77 -0.67 2.66 12.15
CA VAL A 77 -1.48 3.86 12.40
C VAL A 77 -0.56 5.05 12.53
N ALA A 78 -0.78 6.09 11.71
CA ALA A 78 -0.14 7.38 11.85
C ALA A 78 -1.14 8.43 12.38
N VAL A 79 -0.71 9.17 13.39
CA VAL A 79 -1.47 10.25 14.02
C VAL A 79 -0.62 11.52 13.97
N PRO A 80 -0.68 12.29 12.85
CA PRO A 80 0.23 13.41 12.58
C PRO A 80 0.24 14.49 13.63
N HIS A 81 -0.92 14.89 14.16
CA HIS A 81 -1.01 15.93 15.19
C HIS A 81 -0.31 15.55 16.51
N ALA A 82 -0.24 14.25 16.82
CA ALA A 82 0.49 13.72 17.96
C ALA A 82 1.95 13.39 17.64
N GLY A 83 2.36 13.49 16.37
CA GLY A 83 3.67 13.04 15.91
C GLY A 83 3.91 11.54 16.17
N LEU A 84 2.84 10.73 16.15
CA LEU A 84 2.87 9.33 16.53
C LEU A 84 2.74 8.41 15.32
N LEU A 85 3.62 7.41 15.26
CA LEU A 85 3.50 6.26 14.39
C LEU A 85 3.51 4.98 15.22
N ILE A 86 2.48 4.14 15.06
CA ILE A 86 2.45 2.78 15.62
C ILE A 86 2.43 1.81 14.45
N LEU A 87 3.26 0.78 14.50
CA LEU A 87 3.34 -0.20 13.41
C LEU A 87 3.60 -1.62 13.92
N ASP A 88 3.17 -2.59 13.13
CA ASP A 88 3.58 -3.98 13.29
C ASP A 88 5.03 -4.13 12.78
N GLY A 89 5.95 -4.47 13.66
CA GLY A 89 7.36 -4.69 13.34
C GLY A 89 7.73 -6.16 13.23
N THR A 90 6.77 -7.05 12.93
CA THR A 90 7.03 -8.49 12.78
C THR A 90 7.19 -8.89 11.31
N ALA A 91 7.75 -10.07 11.04
CA ALA A 91 7.88 -10.57 9.66
C ALA A 91 6.52 -10.61 8.93
N PRO A 92 6.47 -10.27 7.63
CA PRO A 92 7.58 -10.08 6.68
C PRO A 92 8.23 -8.67 6.70
N HIS A 93 7.67 -7.70 7.40
CA HIS A 93 8.12 -6.31 7.47
C HIS A 93 8.80 -6.03 8.81
N ILE A 94 9.94 -6.66 9.04
CA ILE A 94 10.70 -6.46 10.29
C ILE A 94 11.14 -5.00 10.38
N VAL A 95 10.70 -4.31 11.43
CA VAL A 95 11.15 -2.95 11.77
C VAL A 95 11.80 -2.99 13.14
N ASP A 96 12.99 -2.38 13.24
CA ASP A 96 13.72 -2.21 14.48
C ASP A 96 13.87 -0.72 14.82
N PRO A 97 14.11 -0.36 16.08
CA PRO A 97 14.31 1.03 16.48
C PRO A 97 15.55 1.63 15.82
N GLU A 98 15.39 2.82 15.22
CA GLU A 98 16.49 3.63 14.67
C GLU A 98 17.04 4.60 15.73
N ILE A 99 16.15 5.17 16.55
CA ILE A 99 16.50 6.11 17.63
C ILE A 99 15.90 5.59 18.93
N PRO A 100 16.47 4.48 19.49
CA PRO A 100 15.91 3.81 20.64
C PRO A 100 15.90 4.68 21.89
N GLY A 101 14.80 4.68 22.62
CA GLY A 101 14.61 5.40 23.88
C GLY A 101 14.35 6.90 23.73
N ALA A 102 14.80 7.55 22.64
CA ALA A 102 14.53 8.96 22.40
C ALA A 102 13.26 9.18 21.55
N ARG A 103 13.06 8.35 20.51
CA ARG A 103 11.90 8.39 19.63
C ARG A 103 11.20 7.04 19.53
N ASP A 104 11.97 5.97 19.42
CA ASP A 104 11.48 4.65 19.06
C ASP A 104 11.41 3.73 20.29
N SER A 105 10.30 3.04 20.45
CA SER A 105 10.08 2.09 21.54
C SER A 105 9.47 0.79 21.02
N ILE A 106 9.90 -0.33 21.57
CA ILE A 106 9.31 -1.65 21.31
C ILE A 106 8.26 -1.94 22.37
N ILE A 107 7.07 -2.36 21.92
CA ILE A 107 6.04 -2.94 22.77
C ILE A 107 5.94 -4.43 22.40
N ASN A 108 6.43 -5.29 23.30
CA ASN A 108 6.48 -6.73 23.08
C ASN A 108 5.21 -7.40 23.61
N LEU A 109 4.16 -7.49 22.78
CA LEU A 109 2.93 -8.20 23.14
C LEU A 109 3.13 -9.71 23.30
N GLY A 110 4.26 -10.26 22.82
CA GLY A 110 4.65 -11.65 23.06
C GLY A 110 4.87 -11.99 24.53
N GLU A 111 5.14 -10.98 25.38
CA GLU A 111 5.24 -11.18 26.82
C GLU A 111 3.91 -11.59 27.48
N CYS A 112 2.79 -11.41 26.81
CA CYS A 112 1.48 -11.86 27.27
C CYS A 112 1.20 -13.33 26.92
N LEU A 113 2.14 -14.05 26.28
CA LEU A 113 1.98 -15.46 25.93
C LEU A 113 2.40 -16.39 27.07
N ASN A 114 1.62 -17.43 27.26
CA ASN A 114 1.97 -18.56 28.14
C ASN A 114 2.92 -19.50 27.39
N GLU A 115 4.23 -19.20 27.40
CA GLU A 115 5.24 -19.99 26.70
C GLU A 115 5.25 -21.49 27.06
N PRO A 116 5.15 -21.90 28.34
CA PRO A 116 5.07 -23.31 28.69
C PRO A 116 3.94 -24.05 28.01
N ALA A 117 2.77 -23.42 27.81
CA ALA A 117 1.62 -24.01 27.12
C ALA A 117 1.82 -24.06 25.61
N MET A 118 2.66 -23.19 25.04
CA MET A 118 2.96 -23.14 23.62
C MET A 118 4.00 -24.20 23.19
N ARG A 119 4.96 -24.54 24.04
CA ARG A 119 6.07 -25.44 23.70
C ARG A 119 5.65 -26.80 23.14
N PRO A 120 4.63 -27.50 23.68
CA PRO A 120 4.17 -28.77 23.11
C PRO A 120 3.56 -28.65 21.72
N ARG A 121 3.11 -27.45 21.31
CA ARG A 121 2.49 -27.20 19.99
C ARG A 121 3.52 -26.88 18.89
N LEU A 122 4.80 -26.74 19.24
CA LEU A 122 5.87 -26.37 18.33
C LEU A 122 5.88 -27.18 17.01
N PRO A 123 5.70 -28.51 16.97
CA PRO A 123 5.70 -29.26 15.73
C PRO A 123 4.56 -28.84 14.78
N HIS A 124 3.36 -28.62 15.31
CA HIS A 124 2.18 -28.19 14.53
C HIS A 124 2.34 -26.74 14.03
N ILE A 125 2.80 -25.83 14.90
CA ILE A 125 3.07 -24.44 14.51
C ILE A 125 4.11 -24.40 13.39
N ARG A 126 5.18 -25.18 13.49
CA ARG A 126 6.24 -25.25 12.45
C ARG A 126 5.71 -25.80 11.12
N ALA A 127 4.87 -26.83 11.14
CA ALA A 127 4.23 -27.37 9.94
C ALA A 127 3.34 -26.32 9.26
N CYS A 128 2.44 -25.69 10.02
CA CYS A 128 1.55 -24.65 9.53
C CYS A 128 2.32 -23.45 8.95
N MET A 129 3.40 -22.99 9.61
CA MET A 129 4.29 -21.95 9.07
C MET A 129 4.97 -22.38 7.75
N GLY A 130 5.34 -23.66 7.63
CA GLY A 130 5.92 -24.22 6.40
C GLY A 130 4.93 -24.16 5.24
N ASP A 131 3.68 -24.56 5.48
CA ASP A 131 2.61 -24.56 4.50
C ASP A 131 2.19 -23.11 4.11
N HIS A 132 2.10 -22.20 5.07
CA HIS A 132 1.90 -20.78 4.83
C HIS A 132 2.99 -20.19 3.91
N ALA A 133 4.26 -20.50 4.20
CA ALA A 133 5.37 -20.06 3.36
C ALA A 133 5.32 -20.66 1.96
N ALA A 134 4.85 -21.91 1.80
CA ALA A 134 4.65 -22.53 0.49
C ALA A 134 3.55 -21.82 -0.32
N CYS A 135 2.43 -21.49 0.28
CA CYS A 135 1.36 -20.70 -0.35
C CYS A 135 1.86 -19.32 -0.78
N SER A 136 2.62 -18.62 0.07
CA SER A 136 3.22 -17.32 -0.24
C SER A 136 4.20 -17.41 -1.43
N ARG A 137 5.02 -18.46 -1.50
CA ARG A 137 5.91 -18.70 -2.67
C ARG A 137 5.12 -18.92 -3.95
N ARG A 138 4.00 -19.66 -3.88
CA ARG A 138 3.12 -19.91 -5.04
C ARG A 138 2.49 -18.61 -5.52
N ALA A 139 1.97 -17.77 -4.61
CA ALA A 139 1.41 -16.46 -4.95
C ALA A 139 2.44 -15.59 -5.69
N ARG A 140 3.67 -15.50 -5.17
CA ARG A 140 4.76 -14.76 -5.83
C ARG A 140 5.09 -15.27 -7.23
N ALA A 141 5.16 -16.59 -7.41
CA ALA A 141 5.42 -17.17 -8.74
C ALA A 141 4.32 -16.79 -9.75
N CYS A 142 3.04 -16.78 -9.33
CA CYS A 142 1.94 -16.31 -10.17
C CYS A 142 2.04 -14.80 -10.46
N LEU A 143 2.37 -13.98 -9.46
CA LEU A 143 2.59 -12.55 -9.66
C LEU A 143 3.74 -12.27 -10.63
N ALA A 144 4.84 -13.04 -10.55
CA ALA A 144 5.98 -12.92 -11.47
C ALA A 144 5.57 -13.21 -12.92
N ALA A 145 4.76 -14.25 -13.15
CA ALA A 145 4.23 -14.57 -14.48
C ALA A 145 3.30 -13.45 -15.00
N ALA A 146 2.39 -12.94 -14.18
CA ALA A 146 1.51 -11.82 -14.53
C ALA A 146 2.32 -10.55 -14.85
N ALA A 147 3.33 -10.23 -14.04
CA ALA A 147 4.20 -9.07 -14.24
C ALA A 147 5.00 -9.17 -15.56
N ALA A 148 5.51 -10.36 -15.90
CA ALA A 148 6.21 -10.59 -17.16
C ALA A 148 5.31 -10.30 -18.38
N LEU A 149 4.08 -10.81 -18.35
CA LEU A 149 3.09 -10.55 -19.42
C LEU A 149 2.69 -9.06 -19.48
N ALA A 150 2.51 -8.42 -18.32
CA ALA A 150 2.18 -7.00 -18.26
C ALA A 150 3.32 -6.12 -18.83
N LYS A 151 4.58 -6.47 -18.55
CA LYS A 151 5.74 -5.79 -19.12
C LYS A 151 5.85 -6.00 -20.63
N ALA A 152 5.60 -7.21 -21.13
CA ALA A 152 5.62 -7.52 -22.55
C ALA A 152 4.56 -6.74 -23.33
N ASN A 153 3.32 -6.69 -22.82
CA ASN A 153 2.24 -5.91 -23.42
C ASN A 153 2.58 -4.40 -23.45
N ALA A 154 3.10 -3.87 -22.34
CA ALA A 154 3.49 -2.48 -22.24
C ALA A 154 4.62 -2.12 -23.23
N ALA A 155 5.62 -2.99 -23.40
CA ALA A 155 6.70 -2.79 -24.36
C ALA A 155 6.18 -2.76 -25.80
N THR A 156 5.27 -3.68 -26.17
CA THR A 156 4.63 -3.72 -27.47
C THR A 156 3.87 -2.42 -27.77
N LEU A 157 3.07 -1.95 -26.81
CA LEU A 157 2.29 -0.72 -26.98
C LEU A 157 3.16 0.54 -26.97
N LEU A 158 4.22 0.58 -26.15
CA LEU A 158 5.16 1.70 -26.14
C LEU A 158 5.87 1.87 -27.49
N ALA A 159 6.31 0.77 -28.11
CA ALA A 159 6.93 0.78 -29.42
C ALA A 159 5.99 1.28 -30.53
N ALA A 160 4.68 1.13 -30.35
CA ALA A 160 3.66 1.58 -31.28
C ALA A 160 3.13 3.00 -31.02
N THR A 161 3.48 3.60 -29.88
CA THR A 161 2.92 4.90 -29.43
C THR A 161 3.53 6.06 -30.21
N ASP A 162 2.70 7.00 -30.67
CA ASP A 162 3.13 8.30 -31.20
C ASP A 162 3.74 9.15 -30.07
N GLN A 163 5.05 9.21 -30.04
CA GLN A 163 5.81 9.87 -28.99
C GLN A 163 5.64 11.40 -29.01
N ALA A 164 5.45 12.01 -30.19
CA ALA A 164 5.24 13.45 -30.33
C ALA A 164 3.89 13.85 -29.71
N ARG A 165 2.85 13.10 -30.05
CA ARG A 165 1.51 13.28 -29.46
C ARG A 165 1.48 13.03 -27.97
N LEU A 166 2.11 11.94 -27.50
CA LEU A 166 2.25 11.62 -26.08
C LEU A 166 2.90 12.78 -25.30
N TRP A 167 3.97 13.34 -25.89
CA TRP A 167 4.65 14.50 -25.32
C TRP A 167 3.75 15.72 -25.23
N ALA A 168 3.09 16.10 -26.32
CA ALA A 168 2.21 17.26 -26.35
C ALA A 168 1.07 17.15 -25.33
N MET A 169 0.46 15.97 -25.21
CA MET A 169 -0.60 15.71 -24.25
C MET A 169 -0.07 15.75 -22.81
N THR A 170 1.14 15.25 -22.56
CA THR A 170 1.77 15.33 -21.23
C THR A 170 2.02 16.79 -20.82
N GLN A 171 2.46 17.65 -21.76
CA GLN A 171 2.62 19.09 -21.49
C GLN A 171 1.28 19.76 -21.17
N ALA A 172 0.22 19.44 -21.92
CA ALA A 172 -1.13 19.94 -21.65
C ALA A 172 -1.64 19.51 -20.26
N LEU A 173 -1.36 18.26 -19.85
CA LEU A 173 -1.67 17.74 -18.51
C LEU A 173 -0.92 18.53 -17.43
N VAL A 174 0.39 18.75 -17.60
CA VAL A 174 1.20 19.54 -16.64
C VAL A 174 0.63 20.96 -16.48
N GLN A 175 0.30 21.62 -17.58
CA GLN A 175 -0.31 22.96 -17.55
C GLN A 175 -1.67 22.94 -16.83
N ALA A 176 -2.51 21.95 -17.10
CA ALA A 176 -3.82 21.81 -16.46
C ALA A 176 -3.70 21.57 -14.95
N VAL A 177 -2.73 20.79 -14.52
CA VAL A 177 -2.48 20.53 -13.09
C VAL A 177 -1.95 21.79 -12.40
N LEU A 178 -0.96 22.45 -12.98
CA LEU A 178 -0.30 23.63 -12.41
C LEU A 178 -1.05 24.94 -12.68
N SER A 179 -2.23 24.90 -13.34
CA SER A 179 -3.11 26.08 -13.47
C SER A 179 -3.72 26.53 -12.14
N ARG A 180 -3.73 25.67 -11.13
CA ARG A 180 -4.10 26.02 -9.75
C ARG A 180 -2.85 26.41 -8.96
N ASP A 181 -3.01 27.36 -8.08
CA ASP A 181 -1.96 27.80 -7.17
C ASP A 181 -2.31 27.45 -5.72
N ALA A 182 -1.30 27.16 -4.94
CA ALA A 182 -1.38 26.85 -3.53
C ALA A 182 -0.08 27.32 -2.84
N PRO A 183 -0.05 27.41 -1.51
CA PRO A 183 1.19 27.67 -0.79
C PRO A 183 2.25 26.63 -1.15
N LYS A 184 3.44 27.11 -1.54
CA LYS A 184 4.57 26.25 -1.91
C LYS A 184 5.29 25.77 -0.65
N GLU A 185 5.80 24.55 -0.76
CA GLU A 185 6.59 23.96 0.30
C GLU A 185 8.06 24.36 0.19
N ALA A 186 8.72 24.59 1.33
CA ALA A 186 10.15 24.94 1.35
C ALA A 186 11.04 23.78 0.86
N ALA A 187 10.62 22.55 1.09
CA ALA A 187 11.32 21.34 0.67
C ALA A 187 10.30 20.30 0.13
N PRO A 188 9.85 20.47 -1.13
CA PRO A 188 8.87 19.55 -1.72
C PRO A 188 9.47 18.14 -1.88
N ALA A 189 8.73 17.14 -1.44
CA ALA A 189 9.15 15.75 -1.44
C ALA A 189 8.30 14.87 -2.35
N VAL A 190 8.89 13.78 -2.85
CA VAL A 190 8.16 12.68 -3.47
C VAL A 190 8.06 11.54 -2.47
N ARG A 191 6.83 11.10 -2.17
CA ARG A 191 6.55 10.02 -1.21
C ARG A 191 5.90 8.84 -1.91
N PRO A 192 6.47 7.63 -1.79
CA PRO A 192 5.81 6.43 -2.28
C PRO A 192 4.66 6.05 -1.34
N VAL A 193 3.52 5.68 -1.94
CA VAL A 193 2.35 5.14 -1.23
C VAL A 193 1.78 3.96 -2.00
N ILE A 194 1.02 3.11 -1.34
CA ILE A 194 0.32 1.97 -1.95
C ILE A 194 -1.17 2.07 -1.59
N THR A 195 -2.01 2.19 -2.62
CA THR A 195 -3.46 2.17 -2.50
C THR A 195 -4.09 0.91 -3.07
N ASP A 196 -3.35 0.19 -3.91
CA ASP A 196 -3.85 -0.95 -4.66
C ASP A 196 -3.03 -2.18 -4.33
N ALA A 197 -3.68 -3.27 -3.97
CA ALA A 197 -3.01 -4.52 -3.62
C ALA A 197 -3.81 -5.75 -4.06
N LEU A 198 -3.10 -6.82 -4.42
CA LEU A 198 -3.69 -8.13 -4.50
C LEU A 198 -3.73 -8.75 -3.10
N THR A 199 -4.90 -9.15 -2.67
CA THR A 199 -5.18 -9.64 -1.31
C THR A 199 -5.80 -11.04 -1.35
N PRO A 200 -5.99 -11.70 -0.20
CA PRO A 200 -6.81 -12.92 -0.10
C PRO A 200 -8.25 -12.76 -0.60
N LYS A 201 -8.77 -11.54 -0.62
CA LYS A 201 -10.14 -11.20 -1.10
C LYS A 201 -10.16 -10.75 -2.58
N GLY A 202 -9.05 -10.85 -3.30
CA GLY A 202 -8.87 -10.33 -4.66
C GLY A 202 -8.14 -9.00 -4.69
N GLU A 203 -8.27 -8.28 -5.79
CA GLU A 203 -7.72 -6.94 -5.95
C GLU A 203 -8.54 -5.93 -5.13
N ILE A 204 -7.87 -5.18 -4.26
CA ILE A 204 -8.47 -4.10 -3.48
C ILE A 204 -7.79 -2.79 -3.85
N SER A 205 -8.60 -1.76 -4.11
CA SER A 205 -8.16 -0.38 -4.32
C SER A 205 -8.78 0.53 -3.26
N LEU A 206 -7.93 1.19 -2.48
CA LEU A 206 -8.32 2.18 -1.46
C LEU A 206 -8.31 3.61 -2.01
N ILE A 207 -8.05 3.79 -3.31
CA ILE A 207 -7.92 5.12 -3.92
C ILE A 207 -9.21 5.93 -3.80
N GLY A 208 -10.37 5.27 -3.87
CA GLY A 208 -11.68 5.91 -3.77
C GLY A 208 -11.97 6.50 -2.40
N GLU A 209 -11.49 5.84 -1.35
CA GLU A 209 -11.68 6.28 0.03
C GLU A 209 -10.84 7.53 0.37
N ASN A 210 -9.78 7.77 -0.40
CA ASN A 210 -8.79 8.83 -0.20
C ASN A 210 -8.88 9.95 -1.24
N ALA A 211 -9.84 9.87 -2.17
CA ALA A 211 -9.89 10.78 -3.30
C ALA A 211 -10.16 12.23 -2.84
N PRO A 212 -9.27 13.19 -3.20
CA PRO A 212 -9.51 14.59 -2.95
C PRO A 212 -10.61 15.11 -3.90
N PRO A 213 -11.13 16.33 -3.66
CA PRO A 213 -12.23 16.90 -4.43
C PRO A 213 -11.98 16.99 -5.94
N ARG A 214 -10.71 17.19 -6.35
CA ARG A 214 -10.33 17.27 -7.76
C ARG A 214 -9.73 15.98 -8.23
N VAL A 215 -10.35 15.35 -9.23
CA VAL A 215 -9.86 14.15 -9.88
C VAL A 215 -9.63 14.41 -11.36
N ILE A 216 -8.43 14.12 -11.85
CA ILE A 216 -8.05 14.15 -13.28
C ILE A 216 -7.79 12.70 -13.71
N ARG A 217 -8.51 12.22 -14.72
CA ARG A 217 -8.37 10.86 -15.24
C ARG A 217 -7.48 10.82 -16.46
N LEU A 218 -6.55 9.86 -16.47
CA LEU A 218 -5.76 9.54 -17.65
C LEU A 218 -6.29 8.24 -18.26
N LEU A 219 -6.83 8.33 -19.47
CA LEU A 219 -7.34 7.18 -20.21
C LEU A 219 -6.20 6.59 -21.03
N PHE A 220 -5.82 5.35 -20.69
CA PHE A 220 -4.86 4.57 -21.44
C PHE A 220 -5.54 3.36 -22.08
N HIS A 221 -5.05 2.93 -23.25
CA HIS A 221 -5.41 1.63 -23.76
C HIS A 221 -4.95 0.54 -22.77
N TRP A 222 -5.75 -0.51 -22.60
CA TRP A 222 -5.39 -1.60 -21.71
C TRP A 222 -4.00 -2.15 -22.05
N GLY A 223 -3.15 -2.31 -21.07
CA GLY A 223 -1.76 -2.76 -21.21
C GLY A 223 -0.73 -1.65 -21.43
N MET A 224 -1.13 -0.41 -21.78
CA MET A 224 -0.21 0.72 -21.79
C MET A 224 0.35 1.01 -20.41
N ASP A 225 1.60 1.47 -20.36
CA ASP A 225 2.23 1.96 -19.14
C ASP A 225 2.17 3.48 -19.07
N GLY A 226 1.37 4.02 -18.16
CA GLY A 226 1.25 5.46 -17.91
C GLY A 226 2.41 6.06 -17.10
N THR A 227 3.33 5.24 -16.61
CA THR A 227 4.44 5.67 -15.73
C THR A 227 5.28 6.80 -16.34
N PRO A 228 5.66 6.80 -17.63
CA PRO A 228 6.43 7.90 -18.21
C PRO A 228 5.71 9.26 -18.13
N VAL A 229 4.39 9.26 -18.29
CA VAL A 229 3.54 10.47 -18.17
C VAL A 229 3.49 10.92 -16.72
N LEU A 230 3.19 9.97 -15.80
CA LEU A 230 3.08 10.26 -14.36
C LEU A 230 4.40 10.76 -13.76
N ARG A 231 5.55 10.15 -14.11
CA ARG A 231 6.85 10.61 -13.63
C ARG A 231 7.22 12.02 -14.13
N ARG A 232 6.90 12.35 -15.39
CA ARG A 232 7.09 13.72 -15.89
C ARG A 232 6.23 14.73 -15.16
N LEU A 233 4.98 14.37 -14.90
CA LEU A 233 4.09 15.21 -14.11
C LEU A 233 4.61 15.38 -12.68
N SER A 234 5.00 14.29 -12.01
CA SER A 234 5.57 14.29 -10.66
C SER A 234 6.78 15.24 -10.58
N ALA A 235 7.72 15.11 -11.50
CA ALA A 235 8.90 15.97 -11.57
C ALA A 235 8.55 17.46 -11.80
N ALA A 236 7.58 17.75 -12.68
CA ALA A 236 7.14 19.12 -12.95
C ALA A 236 6.44 19.74 -11.73
N VAL A 237 5.62 18.98 -11.02
CA VAL A 237 4.92 19.41 -9.81
C VAL A 237 5.91 19.67 -8.68
N GLN A 238 6.90 18.79 -8.48
CA GLN A 238 7.96 18.98 -7.50
C GLN A 238 8.79 20.23 -7.82
N ALA A 239 9.16 20.42 -9.09
CA ALA A 239 9.90 21.61 -9.54
C ALA A 239 9.09 22.92 -9.35
N ALA A 240 7.74 22.83 -9.35
CA ALA A 240 6.87 23.96 -9.06
C ALA A 240 6.73 24.27 -7.55
N GLY A 241 7.31 23.43 -6.66
CA GLY A 241 7.32 23.63 -5.21
C GLY A 241 6.21 22.86 -4.45
N TYR A 242 5.72 21.75 -5.00
CA TYR A 242 4.68 20.94 -4.36
C TYR A 242 5.15 19.51 -4.13
N SER A 243 4.86 18.95 -2.97
CA SER A 243 5.06 17.53 -2.69
C SER A 243 4.08 16.66 -3.49
N VAL A 244 4.54 15.46 -3.83
CA VAL A 244 3.78 14.49 -4.62
C VAL A 244 3.81 13.14 -3.89
N GLU A 245 2.67 12.47 -3.85
CA GLU A 245 2.59 11.06 -3.50
C GLU A 245 2.50 10.23 -4.78
N GLU A 246 3.49 9.36 -4.97
CA GLU A 246 3.54 8.42 -6.09
C GLU A 246 2.93 7.09 -5.65
N HIS A 247 1.79 6.71 -6.24
CA HIS A 247 1.12 5.45 -5.95
C HIS A 247 1.75 4.32 -6.75
N LEU A 248 2.44 3.45 -6.05
CA LEU A 248 3.20 2.35 -6.64
C LEU A 248 2.29 1.21 -7.09
N CYS A 249 2.63 0.56 -8.19
CA CYS A 249 2.02 -0.69 -8.64
C CYS A 249 2.75 -1.89 -8.00
N PRO A 250 2.12 -2.66 -7.11
CA PRO A 250 2.78 -3.84 -6.53
C PRO A 250 3.05 -4.96 -7.54
N LEU A 251 2.23 -5.06 -8.59
CA LEU A 251 2.42 -6.09 -9.63
C LEU A 251 3.66 -5.83 -10.50
N VAL A 252 3.91 -4.57 -10.88
CA VAL A 252 5.03 -4.21 -11.74
C VAL A 252 5.91 -3.20 -11.02
N PRO A 253 7.00 -3.65 -10.36
CA PRO A 253 7.90 -2.75 -9.64
C PRO A 253 8.39 -1.60 -10.52
N GLY A 254 8.33 -0.38 -9.96
CA GLY A 254 8.69 0.84 -10.67
C GLY A 254 7.59 1.48 -11.51
N ARG A 255 6.46 0.81 -11.73
CA ARG A 255 5.27 1.38 -12.36
C ARG A 255 4.49 2.24 -11.37
N LEU A 256 3.92 3.35 -11.87
CA LEU A 256 3.00 4.21 -11.13
C LEU A 256 1.57 3.99 -11.62
N LEU A 257 0.62 4.04 -10.68
CA LEU A 257 -0.83 3.95 -10.97
C LEU A 257 -1.50 5.32 -10.88
N HIS A 258 -1.15 6.10 -9.86
CA HIS A 258 -1.77 7.39 -9.57
C HIS A 258 -0.72 8.36 -9.01
N LEU A 259 -1.07 9.65 -8.99
CA LEU A 259 -0.37 10.69 -8.24
C LEU A 259 -1.37 11.47 -7.40
N THR A 260 -1.06 11.71 -6.14
CA THR A 260 -1.77 12.70 -5.32
C THR A 260 -0.88 13.91 -5.08
N ILE A 261 -1.45 15.11 -5.23
CA ILE A 261 -0.78 16.38 -4.96
C ILE A 261 -1.57 17.05 -3.84
N PRO A 262 -1.15 16.84 -2.55
CA PRO A 262 -1.94 17.27 -1.39
C PRO A 262 -2.21 18.76 -1.38
N ALA A 263 -1.20 19.59 -1.64
CA ALA A 263 -1.32 21.05 -1.64
C ALA A 263 -2.35 21.57 -2.68
N LEU A 264 -2.46 20.89 -3.83
CA LEU A 264 -3.42 21.22 -4.88
C LEU A 264 -4.75 20.46 -4.73
N THR A 265 -4.92 19.66 -3.68
CA THR A 265 -6.08 18.77 -3.45
C THR A 265 -6.49 18.00 -4.71
N THR A 266 -5.49 17.49 -5.44
CA THR A 266 -5.68 16.90 -6.76
C THR A 266 -5.16 15.45 -6.80
N LEU A 267 -6.00 14.55 -7.32
CA LEU A 267 -5.64 13.19 -7.68
C LEU A 267 -5.57 13.06 -9.20
N ILE A 268 -4.48 12.53 -9.70
CA ILE A 268 -4.33 12.09 -11.08
C ILE A 268 -4.39 10.55 -11.06
N THR A 269 -5.34 9.96 -11.77
CA THR A 269 -5.60 8.51 -11.71
C THR A 269 -5.68 7.89 -13.10
N THR A 270 -5.17 6.66 -13.24
CA THR A 270 -5.42 5.78 -14.37
C THR A 270 -6.63 4.87 -14.17
N GLY A 271 -7.23 4.88 -12.99
CA GLY A 271 -8.40 4.06 -12.64
C GLY A 271 -9.71 4.65 -13.14
N GLU A 272 -10.68 3.78 -13.45
CA GLU A 272 -12.00 4.17 -13.95
C GLU A 272 -13.06 4.38 -12.87
N GLN A 273 -12.76 4.01 -11.62
CA GLN A 273 -13.71 3.90 -10.52
C GLN A 273 -14.22 5.24 -9.97
N LEU A 274 -13.50 6.34 -10.25
CA LEU A 274 -13.83 7.66 -9.70
C LEU A 274 -14.44 8.56 -10.76
N SER A 275 -15.39 9.41 -10.35
CA SER A 275 -15.84 10.53 -11.18
C SER A 275 -14.70 11.54 -11.34
N ALA A 276 -14.42 11.97 -12.58
CA ALA A 276 -13.33 12.90 -12.88
C ALA A 276 -13.87 14.25 -13.36
N GLU A 277 -13.27 15.34 -12.87
CA GLU A 277 -13.53 16.72 -13.36
C GLU A 277 -13.02 16.88 -14.81
N GLN A 278 -11.89 16.25 -15.11
CA GLN A 278 -11.24 16.33 -16.43
C GLN A 278 -10.63 14.98 -16.81
N SER A 279 -10.57 14.68 -18.11
CA SER A 279 -9.92 13.48 -18.62
C SER A 279 -8.97 13.82 -19.76
N PHE A 280 -7.85 13.06 -19.83
CA PHE A 280 -6.88 13.11 -20.92
C PHE A 280 -6.81 11.74 -21.59
N ASP A 281 -7.11 11.68 -22.88
CA ASP A 281 -7.17 10.42 -23.64
C ASP A 281 -5.81 10.07 -24.26
N PHE A 282 -4.93 9.46 -23.49
CA PHE A 282 -3.64 8.95 -23.93
C PHE A 282 -3.76 7.70 -24.83
N ALA A 283 -4.89 6.99 -24.81
CA ALA A 283 -5.13 5.89 -25.75
C ALA A 283 -5.13 6.37 -27.21
N ALA A 284 -5.52 7.62 -27.45
CA ALA A 284 -5.46 8.26 -28.75
C ALA A 284 -4.03 8.45 -29.30
N CYS A 285 -2.98 8.22 -28.49
CA CYS A 285 -1.60 8.21 -28.96
C CYS A 285 -1.20 6.90 -29.65
N LEU A 286 -2.08 5.87 -29.64
CA LEU A 286 -1.88 4.61 -30.36
C LEU A 286 -2.56 4.65 -31.71
N PRO A 287 -1.80 4.50 -32.81
CA PRO A 287 -2.41 4.38 -34.14
C PRO A 287 -3.25 3.10 -34.23
N GLN A 288 -4.46 3.21 -34.79
CA GLN A 288 -5.40 2.09 -34.90
C GLN A 288 -4.80 0.88 -35.64
N GLY A 289 -4.03 1.09 -36.68
CA GLY A 289 -3.36 0.00 -37.41
C GLY A 289 -2.27 -0.73 -36.59
N ALA A 290 -1.72 -0.10 -35.56
CA ALA A 290 -0.79 -0.76 -34.63
C ALA A 290 -1.51 -1.71 -33.68
N LEU A 291 -2.66 -1.29 -33.15
CA LEU A 291 -3.50 -2.13 -32.28
C LEU A 291 -3.93 -3.42 -32.98
N LEU A 292 -4.44 -3.31 -34.25
CA LEU A 292 -4.88 -4.47 -35.02
C LEU A 292 -3.77 -5.50 -35.25
N ARG A 293 -2.52 -5.06 -35.47
CA ARG A 293 -1.38 -5.97 -35.66
C ARG A 293 -1.03 -6.79 -34.42
N HIS A 294 -1.31 -6.28 -33.24
CA HIS A 294 -0.93 -6.88 -31.97
C HIS A 294 -2.11 -7.44 -31.17
N GLU A 295 -3.32 -7.32 -31.67
CA GLU A 295 -4.58 -7.63 -30.98
C GLU A 295 -4.55 -9.03 -30.33
N CYS A 296 -4.22 -10.05 -31.11
CA CYS A 296 -4.18 -11.43 -30.62
C CYS A 296 -3.18 -11.61 -29.46
N ALA A 297 -1.97 -11.04 -29.59
CA ALA A 297 -0.94 -11.13 -28.55
C ALA A 297 -1.35 -10.36 -27.28
N LEU A 298 -1.97 -9.19 -27.43
CA LEU A 298 -2.46 -8.39 -26.31
C LEU A 298 -3.60 -9.08 -25.56
N GLU A 299 -4.54 -9.70 -26.28
CA GLU A 299 -5.66 -10.45 -25.68
C GLU A 299 -5.16 -11.71 -24.94
N GLN A 300 -4.22 -12.46 -25.53
CA GLN A 300 -3.57 -13.60 -24.85
C GLN A 300 -2.83 -13.15 -23.60
N GLY A 301 -2.11 -12.03 -23.67
CA GLY A 301 -1.43 -11.44 -22.53
C GLY A 301 -2.43 -11.03 -21.43
N ARG A 302 -3.55 -10.41 -21.79
CA ARG A 302 -4.64 -10.05 -20.88
C ARG A 302 -5.20 -11.25 -20.16
N ALA A 303 -5.59 -12.27 -20.90
CA ALA A 303 -6.13 -13.52 -20.33
C ALA A 303 -5.12 -14.19 -19.39
N GLY A 304 -3.84 -14.22 -19.78
CA GLY A 304 -2.77 -14.76 -18.96
C GLY A 304 -2.57 -14.00 -17.65
N ILE A 305 -2.57 -12.65 -17.69
CA ILE A 305 -2.48 -11.80 -16.49
C ILE A 305 -3.65 -12.10 -15.55
N GLN A 306 -4.88 -12.08 -16.02
CA GLN A 306 -6.06 -12.36 -15.22
C GLN A 306 -6.01 -13.73 -14.56
N LEU A 307 -5.61 -14.77 -15.33
CA LEU A 307 -5.45 -16.13 -14.81
C LEU A 307 -4.44 -16.18 -13.66
N HIS A 308 -3.29 -15.54 -13.83
CA HIS A 308 -2.24 -15.56 -12.83
C HIS A 308 -2.58 -14.72 -11.58
N LEU A 309 -3.27 -13.59 -11.72
CA LEU A 309 -3.78 -12.80 -10.60
C LEU A 309 -4.81 -13.60 -9.80
N HIS A 310 -5.74 -14.29 -10.47
CA HIS A 310 -6.70 -15.16 -9.81
C HIS A 310 -6.01 -16.29 -9.01
N ARG A 311 -5.02 -16.95 -9.61
CA ARG A 311 -4.23 -18.01 -8.93
C ARG A 311 -3.42 -17.47 -7.76
N ALA A 312 -2.87 -16.28 -7.88
CA ALA A 312 -2.13 -15.62 -6.81
C ALA A 312 -3.06 -15.30 -5.63
N SER A 313 -4.24 -14.71 -5.89
CA SER A 313 -5.25 -14.43 -4.87
C SER A 313 -5.73 -15.70 -4.16
N ALA A 314 -5.98 -16.79 -4.90
CA ALA A 314 -6.34 -18.08 -4.31
C ALA A 314 -5.23 -18.64 -3.39
N ALA A 315 -3.96 -18.48 -3.78
CA ALA A 315 -2.84 -18.89 -2.93
C ALA A 315 -2.69 -18.00 -1.68
N LEU A 316 -2.96 -16.69 -1.79
CA LEU A 316 -3.03 -15.77 -0.65
C LEU A 316 -4.19 -16.12 0.29
N ALA A 317 -5.36 -16.52 -0.25
CA ALA A 317 -6.49 -16.97 0.55
C ALA A 317 -6.16 -18.22 1.36
N GLN A 318 -5.45 -19.19 0.78
CA GLN A 318 -4.94 -20.36 1.51
C GLN A 318 -3.92 -19.94 2.59
N ALA A 319 -3.02 -19.00 2.29
CA ALA A 319 -2.07 -18.49 3.28
C ALA A 319 -2.82 -17.83 4.46
N LYS A 320 -3.88 -17.05 4.18
CA LYS A 320 -4.70 -16.44 5.25
C LYS A 320 -5.38 -17.50 6.13
N GLN A 321 -5.92 -18.57 5.55
CA GLN A 321 -6.51 -19.66 6.33
C GLN A 321 -5.48 -20.31 7.27
N LEU A 322 -4.25 -20.55 6.79
CA LEU A 322 -3.16 -21.06 7.61
C LEU A 322 -2.72 -20.06 8.68
N HIS A 323 -2.78 -18.77 8.38
CA HIS A 323 -2.55 -17.72 9.37
C HIS A 323 -3.62 -17.76 10.49
N ASP A 324 -4.90 -17.93 10.14
CA ASP A 324 -5.99 -18.07 11.12
C ASP A 324 -5.82 -19.35 11.97
N GLU A 325 -5.35 -20.44 11.36
CA GLU A 325 -4.99 -21.65 12.10
C GLU A 325 -3.83 -21.38 13.08
N LEU A 326 -2.80 -20.64 12.67
CA LEU A 326 -1.73 -20.22 13.58
C LEU A 326 -2.29 -19.39 14.74
N GLU A 327 -3.16 -18.43 14.50
CA GLU A 327 -3.80 -17.64 15.55
C GLU A 327 -4.56 -18.52 16.56
N SER A 328 -5.19 -19.60 16.12
CA SER A 328 -5.89 -20.54 16.99
C SER A 328 -4.99 -21.23 18.02
N PHE A 329 -3.69 -21.32 17.77
CA PHE A 329 -2.71 -21.80 18.75
C PHE A 329 -2.31 -20.72 19.76
N TYR A 330 -2.26 -19.45 19.35
CA TYR A 330 -1.77 -18.35 20.17
C TYR A 330 -2.85 -17.73 21.05
N VAL A 331 -4.02 -17.42 20.49
CA VAL A 331 -5.10 -16.68 21.17
C VAL A 331 -5.53 -17.32 22.50
N PRO A 332 -5.74 -18.66 22.61
CA PRO A 332 -6.13 -19.28 23.88
C PRO A 332 -5.04 -19.26 24.98
N ASN A 333 -3.81 -18.91 24.58
CA ASN A 333 -2.65 -18.88 25.47
C ASN A 333 -2.19 -17.44 25.78
N MET A 334 -3.05 -16.46 25.53
CA MET A 334 -2.81 -15.05 25.84
C MET A 334 -3.31 -14.69 27.24
N ASP A 335 -2.51 -13.93 27.97
CA ASP A 335 -2.91 -13.20 29.16
C ASP A 335 -3.48 -11.84 28.76
N PHE A 336 -4.81 -11.76 28.65
CA PHE A 336 -5.52 -10.55 28.25
C PHE A 336 -5.51 -9.46 29.33
N GLU A 337 -5.32 -9.79 30.62
CA GLU A 337 -5.21 -8.80 31.71
C GLU A 337 -3.86 -8.07 31.61
N LYS A 338 -2.78 -8.82 31.39
CA LYS A 338 -1.46 -8.26 31.14
C LYS A 338 -1.46 -7.40 29.88
N TRP A 339 -2.10 -7.88 28.80
CA TRP A 339 -2.24 -7.14 27.55
C TRP A 339 -2.98 -5.80 27.76
N GLN A 340 -4.11 -5.82 28.51
CA GLN A 340 -4.85 -4.59 28.83
C GLN A 340 -4.00 -3.61 29.64
N THR A 341 -3.25 -4.11 30.61
CA THR A 341 -2.32 -3.29 31.40
C THR A 341 -1.25 -2.62 30.54
N MET A 342 -0.73 -3.32 29.52
CA MET A 342 0.24 -2.75 28.57
C MET A 342 -0.40 -1.65 27.73
N LEU A 343 -1.64 -1.83 27.26
CA LEU A 343 -2.37 -0.83 26.53
C LEU A 343 -2.61 0.43 27.38
N ASP A 344 -3.09 0.26 28.63
CA ASP A 344 -3.39 1.37 29.52
C ASP A 344 -2.14 2.21 29.83
N LYS A 345 -1.01 1.56 30.12
CA LYS A 345 0.28 2.23 30.30
C LYS A 345 0.73 2.99 29.05
N THR A 346 0.50 2.41 27.88
CA THR A 346 0.81 3.08 26.62
C THR A 346 -0.05 4.32 26.43
N LEU A 347 -1.36 4.22 26.64
CA LEU A 347 -2.28 5.35 26.53
C LEU A 347 -1.96 6.47 27.54
N GLU A 348 -1.59 6.13 28.77
CA GLU A 348 -1.13 7.12 29.76
C GLU A 348 0.14 7.84 29.29
N SER A 349 1.11 7.09 28.76
CA SER A 349 2.36 7.67 28.26
C SER A 349 2.19 8.57 27.02
N LEU A 350 1.06 8.47 26.31
CA LEU A 350 0.74 9.29 25.14
C LEU A 350 -0.01 10.57 25.50
N LYS A 351 -0.46 10.73 26.77
CA LYS A 351 -1.11 11.96 27.26
C LYS A 351 -0.11 13.00 27.76
N THR A 352 1.11 12.59 28.01
CA THR A 352 2.25 13.44 28.43
C THR A 352 3.07 13.91 27.24
#